data_13144daa946635351c9603c44c6a6744
#
_entry.id   13144daa946635351c9603c44c6a6744
#
_cell.length_a   1.000
_cell.length_b   1.000
_cell.length_c   1.000
_cell.angle_alpha   90.00
_cell.angle_beta   90.00
_cell.angle_gamma   90.00
#
_symmetry.space_group_name_H-M   'P 1'
#
loop_
_entity.id
_entity.type
_entity.pdbx_description
1 polymer ?
#
loop_
_entity_poly.entity_id
_entity_poly.type
_entity_poly.pdbx_seq_one_letter_code
_entity_poly.pdbx_strand_id
1 'polypeptide(L)'
;MSTARIHHRVGIILLLAWLIPSIACNFPTRSRQIREISEASLRQTLTALPNASPVEETPAPDATETPFSPAATESPATTPENSAPGSQPTSPPGSSSLFFIYSAQPGDTLAAIADRFGVAPEQITSSDYLPDAGLLPAGQILTIPNVVGETLYPGALLPDSEVIYSPSTVDFHTYDYIYGASGFLISFGELVDGEWTSGADILQRVAVETSINPRLLLALLEYRSRWVLGQPADPSYISYPLGFNVPGERGLYKEMYIAAKLITMGYYGWRSGTLTDITFPDGIKIRLSPELNAGSVALQYLFSRLYPQPGWYDALYGNNSFLTLHTQMFGDPWGRAAGVEPLFPLGLAQPAIELPFLPGESWSYSGGPHLAWTSGSPRGAIDFSPATGGPTCSVSQAWVTASAPGLVVRSSNNVVVIDLDGDGFEQTGWTLVYLHVADYERIPAGVWVNTDDPLGHPSCERGNSTGTHVHMARKYNGEWLDADGPLPFVLSGWLVQKGARNYEGYLIQGNERITANPGGSRISIIVR
;
A
#
# COMPACT_ATOMS: atom_id res chain seq x y z
N MET A 1 45.97 -53.25 -36.58
CA MET A 1 45.46 -54.63 -36.43
C MET A 1 44.31 -54.49 -35.41
N SER A 2 43.12 -54.69 -35.66
CA SER A 2 42.21 -55.48 -36.41
C SER A 2 40.81 -54.94 -36.07
N THR A 3 40.15 -54.42 -37.03
CA THR A 3 38.85 -54.78 -37.66
C THR A 3 37.69 -55.11 -36.73
N ALA A 4 36.70 -54.25 -36.68
CA ALA A 4 35.35 -54.30 -37.32
C ALA A 4 34.36 -55.34 -36.75
N ARG A 5 33.17 -54.93 -36.47
CA ARG A 5 31.93 -55.26 -37.21
C ARG A 5 30.66 -54.60 -36.62
N ILE A 6 29.99 -53.94 -37.53
CA ILE A 6 28.61 -53.46 -37.50
C ILE A 6 27.66 -54.65 -37.54
N HIS A 7 26.56 -54.65 -36.77
CA HIS A 7 25.34 -55.36 -37.10
C HIS A 7 24.09 -54.52 -36.83
N HIS A 8 23.45 -54.11 -37.91
CA HIS A 8 22.04 -53.74 -38.00
C HIS A 8 21.14 -54.89 -37.55
N ARG A 9 20.10 -54.61 -36.79
CA ARG A 9 18.83 -55.35 -36.86
C ARG A 9 17.64 -54.41 -36.79
N VAL A 10 16.90 -54.40 -37.89
CA VAL A 10 15.55 -53.89 -38.14
C VAL A 10 14.58 -54.82 -37.41
N GLY A 11 13.61 -54.28 -36.73
CA GLY A 11 12.55 -55.06 -36.09
C GLY A 11 11.27 -54.21 -35.93
N ILE A 12 10.44 -54.27 -36.93
CA ILE A 12 8.98 -54.49 -37.02
C ILE A 12 8.14 -53.80 -35.93
N ILE A 13 7.40 -52.79 -36.40
CA ILE A 13 6.24 -52.16 -35.75
C ILE A 13 5.05 -53.15 -35.81
N LEU A 14 4.51 -53.52 -34.65
CA LEU A 14 3.20 -54.15 -34.53
C LEU A 14 2.24 -53.18 -33.84
N LEU A 15 1.29 -52.67 -34.62
CA LEU A 15 0.08 -51.98 -34.19
C LEU A 15 -0.82 -52.97 -33.43
N LEU A 16 -1.07 -52.72 -32.15
CA LEU A 16 -2.17 -53.30 -31.40
C LEU A 16 -3.06 -52.20 -30.89
N ALA A 17 -4.16 -52.01 -31.62
CA ALA A 17 -5.30 -51.22 -31.15
C ALA A 17 -6.02 -52.01 -30.06
N TRP A 18 -6.07 -51.48 -28.84
CA TRP A 18 -6.95 -51.97 -27.78
C TRP A 18 -8.00 -50.91 -27.47
N LEU A 19 -9.25 -51.32 -27.67
CA LEU A 19 -10.47 -50.67 -27.24
C LEU A 19 -10.45 -50.49 -25.72
N ILE A 20 -10.52 -49.24 -25.26
CA ILE A 20 -10.81 -48.90 -23.87
C ILE A 20 -12.31 -48.56 -23.80
N PRO A 21 -13.12 -49.25 -22.99
CA PRO A 21 -14.50 -48.83 -22.76
C PRO A 21 -14.54 -47.57 -21.93
N SER A 22 -15.23 -46.56 -22.41
CA SER A 22 -15.56 -45.33 -21.71
C SER A 22 -16.44 -45.64 -20.50
N ILE A 23 -15.86 -45.59 -19.29
CA ILE A 23 -16.61 -45.55 -18.05
C ILE A 23 -16.93 -44.08 -17.80
N ALA A 24 -18.16 -43.69 -18.16
CA ALA A 24 -18.74 -42.41 -17.73
C ALA A 24 -19.03 -42.46 -16.23
N CYS A 25 -18.15 -41.89 -15.44
CA CYS A 25 -18.48 -41.57 -14.04
C CYS A 25 -19.39 -40.35 -14.02
N ASN A 26 -20.67 -40.56 -13.75
CA ASN A 26 -21.60 -39.51 -13.38
C ASN A 26 -21.15 -38.89 -12.06
N PHE A 27 -20.54 -37.70 -12.09
CA PHE A 27 -20.44 -36.83 -10.94
C PHE A 27 -21.76 -36.07 -10.81
N PRO A 28 -22.39 -36.03 -9.63
CA PRO A 28 -23.56 -35.21 -9.40
C PRO A 28 -23.14 -33.74 -9.42
N THR A 29 -23.53 -33.02 -10.46
CA THR A 29 -23.48 -31.55 -10.49
C THR A 29 -24.45 -31.03 -9.43
N ARG A 30 -23.92 -30.66 -8.27
CA ARG A 30 -24.65 -29.83 -7.33
C ARG A 30 -24.70 -28.42 -7.91
N SER A 31 -25.79 -28.11 -8.61
CA SER A 31 -26.17 -26.75 -8.91
C SER A 31 -26.40 -26.03 -7.57
N ARG A 32 -25.49 -25.12 -7.23
CA ARG A 32 -25.70 -24.17 -6.14
C ARG A 32 -26.80 -23.23 -6.60
N GLN A 33 -28.03 -23.45 -6.13
CA GLN A 33 -29.09 -22.46 -6.25
C GLN A 33 -28.61 -21.22 -5.48
N ILE A 34 -28.33 -20.15 -6.23
CA ILE A 34 -28.20 -18.81 -5.68
C ILE A 34 -29.59 -18.47 -5.13
N ARG A 35 -29.72 -18.44 -3.82
CA ARG A 35 -30.90 -17.96 -3.15
C ARG A 35 -30.92 -16.45 -3.36
N GLU A 36 -31.75 -15.95 -4.27
CA GLU A 36 -32.11 -14.54 -4.33
C GLU A 36 -32.65 -14.13 -2.96
N ILE A 37 -31.93 -13.29 -2.27
CA ILE A 37 -32.42 -12.64 -1.05
C ILE A 37 -33.39 -11.58 -1.54
N SER A 38 -34.68 -11.84 -1.36
CA SER A 38 -35.73 -10.90 -1.75
C SER A 38 -35.64 -9.63 -0.90
N GLU A 39 -35.95 -8.47 -1.51
CA GLU A 39 -36.04 -7.17 -0.81
C GLU A 39 -36.90 -7.20 0.46
N ALA A 40 -37.83 -8.15 0.58
CA ALA A 40 -38.66 -8.35 1.76
C ALA A 40 -37.87 -8.81 2.99
N SER A 41 -36.75 -9.57 2.82
CA SER A 41 -35.90 -10.01 3.94
C SER A 41 -35.03 -8.87 4.49
N LEU A 42 -34.64 -7.92 3.66
CA LEU A 42 -33.87 -6.72 4.08
C LEU A 42 -34.73 -5.75 4.89
N ARG A 43 -36.03 -5.65 4.60
CA ARG A 43 -36.94 -4.78 5.34
C ARG A 43 -37.30 -5.33 6.73
N GLN A 44 -37.26 -6.63 6.95
CA GLN A 44 -37.55 -7.22 8.27
C GLN A 44 -36.39 -7.04 9.28
N THR A 45 -35.18 -6.87 8.83
CA THR A 45 -34.01 -6.66 9.71
C THR A 45 -33.91 -5.21 10.20
N LEU A 46 -34.48 -4.25 9.47
CA LEU A 46 -34.46 -2.83 9.83
C LEU A 46 -35.58 -2.42 10.84
N THR A 47 -36.53 -3.29 11.15
CA THR A 47 -37.63 -3.00 12.09
C THR A 47 -37.41 -3.49 13.52
N ALA A 48 -36.23 -4.02 13.84
CA ALA A 48 -35.90 -4.59 15.16
C ALA A 48 -34.99 -3.70 16.04
N LEU A 49 -34.88 -2.40 15.76
CA LEU A 49 -34.22 -1.46 16.66
C LEU A 49 -35.24 -0.78 17.59
N PRO A 50 -35.00 -0.71 18.91
CA PRO A 50 -35.96 -0.08 19.85
C PRO A 50 -35.96 1.44 19.65
N ASN A 51 -37.19 1.98 19.67
CA ASN A 51 -37.54 3.40 19.53
C ASN A 51 -36.71 4.31 20.45
N ALA A 52 -35.92 5.21 19.85
CA ALA A 52 -35.44 6.40 20.51
C ALA A 52 -36.52 7.48 20.48
N SER A 53 -36.81 8.06 21.63
CA SER A 53 -37.81 9.11 21.83
C SER A 53 -37.49 10.38 21.02
N PRO A 54 -38.50 11.15 20.57
CA PRO A 54 -38.28 12.35 19.78
C PRO A 54 -37.70 13.49 20.61
N VAL A 55 -36.65 14.13 20.09
CA VAL A 55 -36.11 15.38 20.61
C VAL A 55 -36.98 16.53 20.08
N GLU A 56 -37.43 17.36 20.99
CA GLU A 56 -38.28 18.53 20.79
C GLU A 56 -37.51 19.62 20.02
N GLU A 57 -38.05 20.04 18.88
CA GLU A 57 -37.49 21.16 18.08
C GLU A 57 -37.78 22.51 18.76
N THR A 58 -36.71 23.26 19.03
CA THR A 58 -36.81 24.67 19.44
C THR A 58 -36.69 25.56 18.20
N PRO A 59 -37.60 26.53 17.98
CA PRO A 59 -37.60 27.36 16.77
C PRO A 59 -36.45 28.41 16.80
N ALA A 60 -35.81 28.58 15.65
CA ALA A 60 -34.79 29.59 15.39
C ALA A 60 -35.42 31.00 15.23
N PRO A 61 -34.74 32.07 15.64
CA PRO A 61 -35.24 33.42 15.49
C PRO A 61 -35.05 33.98 14.07
N ASP A 62 -36.10 34.73 13.66
CA ASP A 62 -36.22 35.48 12.40
C ASP A 62 -35.01 36.43 12.14
N ALA A 63 -34.41 36.32 10.96
CA ALA A 63 -33.41 37.25 10.46
C ALA A 63 -34.08 38.23 9.44
N THR A 64 -34.14 39.49 9.84
CA THR A 64 -34.64 40.63 9.06
C THR A 64 -33.67 40.95 7.90
N GLU A 65 -34.22 40.96 6.72
CA GLU A 65 -33.53 41.43 5.50
C GLU A 65 -33.34 42.95 5.49
N THR A 66 -32.12 43.41 5.12
CA THR A 66 -31.90 44.78 4.60
C THR A 66 -31.11 44.71 3.29
N PRO A 67 -31.55 45.43 2.26
CA PRO A 67 -30.92 45.37 0.96
C PRO A 67 -29.77 46.40 0.84
N PHE A 68 -28.63 45.99 0.31
CA PHE A 68 -27.59 46.89 -0.14
C PHE A 68 -27.40 46.77 -1.66
N SER A 69 -27.53 47.93 -2.34
CA SER A 69 -27.35 48.14 -3.76
C SER A 69 -25.87 48.32 -4.11
N PRO A 70 -25.39 47.94 -5.30
CA PRO A 70 -23.99 47.99 -5.65
C PRO A 70 -23.61 49.33 -6.29
N ALA A 71 -22.47 49.88 -5.88
CA ALA A 71 -21.78 50.96 -6.60
C ALA A 71 -20.68 50.36 -7.49
N ALA A 72 -20.77 50.60 -8.77
CA ALA A 72 -19.77 50.29 -9.76
C ALA A 72 -18.57 51.22 -9.63
N THR A 73 -17.36 50.66 -9.73
CA THR A 73 -16.15 51.41 -10.05
C THR A 73 -15.36 50.64 -11.10
N GLU A 74 -15.31 51.18 -12.28
CA GLU A 74 -14.48 50.70 -13.40
C GLU A 74 -13.00 50.93 -13.09
N SER A 75 -12.15 49.97 -13.47
CA SER A 75 -10.71 50.14 -13.60
C SER A 75 -10.19 49.40 -14.82
N PRO A 76 -9.20 49.92 -15.52
CA PRO A 76 -9.02 49.69 -16.96
C PRO A 76 -8.31 48.36 -17.29
N ALA A 77 -8.69 47.84 -18.46
CA ALA A 77 -8.11 46.66 -19.09
C ALA A 77 -6.63 46.87 -19.41
N THR A 78 -5.80 45.95 -18.90
CA THR A 78 -4.44 45.72 -19.39
C THR A 78 -4.44 44.50 -20.29
N THR A 79 -3.97 44.69 -21.51
CA THR A 79 -3.76 43.73 -22.59
C THR A 79 -2.80 42.64 -22.15
N PRO A 80 -3.01 41.36 -22.46
CA PRO A 80 -2.02 40.30 -22.15
C PRO A 80 -0.87 40.38 -23.15
N GLU A 81 0.32 40.59 -22.63
CA GLU A 81 1.57 40.52 -23.35
C GLU A 81 1.94 39.04 -23.61
N ASN A 82 2.25 38.77 -24.85
CA ASN A 82 2.54 37.49 -25.45
C ASN A 82 3.86 36.96 -24.88
N SER A 83 3.85 35.97 -23.97
CA SER A 83 5.05 35.32 -23.44
C SER A 83 5.45 34.16 -24.35
N ALA A 84 6.65 34.23 -24.86
CA ALA A 84 7.31 33.22 -25.68
C ALA A 84 7.45 31.86 -24.96
N PRO A 85 7.47 30.71 -25.69
CA PRO A 85 7.60 29.39 -25.08
C PRO A 85 9.05 29.09 -24.67
N GLY A 86 9.23 28.60 -23.44
CA GLY A 86 10.41 27.81 -23.06
C GLY A 86 11.45 28.54 -22.21
N SER A 87 11.15 28.69 -20.92
CA SER A 87 12.21 28.78 -19.92
C SER A 87 11.90 27.70 -18.88
N GLN A 88 12.80 26.70 -18.75
CA GLN A 88 12.79 25.81 -17.60
C GLN A 88 12.75 26.66 -16.33
N PRO A 89 11.92 26.33 -15.33
CA PRO A 89 12.02 26.98 -14.04
C PRO A 89 13.36 26.55 -13.40
N THR A 90 14.36 27.37 -13.56
CA THR A 90 15.54 27.35 -12.71
C THR A 90 15.11 27.89 -11.37
N SER A 91 15.54 27.25 -10.29
CA SER A 91 15.46 27.83 -8.94
C SER A 91 15.86 29.30 -9.00
N PRO A 92 15.22 30.20 -8.24
CA PRO A 92 15.62 31.61 -8.22
C PRO A 92 17.15 31.66 -7.96
N PRO A 93 17.90 32.53 -8.65
CA PRO A 93 19.34 32.60 -8.53
C PRO A 93 19.70 32.81 -7.06
N GLY A 94 20.42 31.86 -6.52
CA GLY A 94 20.61 31.62 -5.12
C GLY A 94 21.03 32.85 -4.33
N SER A 95 20.30 33.14 -3.29
CA SER A 95 20.99 33.49 -2.06
C SER A 95 21.76 32.23 -1.65
N SER A 96 23.09 32.31 -1.63
CA SER A 96 23.96 31.29 -1.03
C SER A 96 23.77 31.33 0.49
N SER A 97 22.56 31.01 0.95
CA SER A 97 22.29 30.81 2.35
C SER A 97 23.13 29.63 2.80
N LEU A 98 23.94 29.82 3.82
CA LEU A 98 24.74 28.75 4.42
C LEU A 98 23.85 27.67 5.05
N PHE A 99 22.56 27.94 5.19
CA PHE A 99 21.59 27.07 5.86
C PHE A 99 20.25 27.06 5.12
N PHE A 100 19.59 25.90 5.14
CA PHE A 100 18.18 25.75 4.86
C PHE A 100 17.35 25.96 6.13
N ILE A 101 16.20 26.60 6.00
CA ILE A 101 15.15 26.59 7.03
C ILE A 101 14.10 25.60 6.54
N TYR A 102 14.01 24.46 7.19
CA TYR A 102 13.13 23.37 6.83
C TYR A 102 12.01 23.24 7.83
N SER A 103 10.78 23.09 7.37
CA SER A 103 9.63 22.75 8.18
C SER A 103 9.40 21.25 8.10
N ALA A 104 9.54 20.53 9.21
CA ALA A 104 9.38 19.09 9.26
C ALA A 104 8.00 18.67 8.75
N GLN A 105 7.98 17.65 7.90
CA GLN A 105 6.77 17.10 7.32
C GLN A 105 6.24 15.93 8.17
N PRO A 106 4.92 15.61 8.08
CA PRO A 106 4.37 14.45 8.76
C PRO A 106 5.14 13.17 8.40
N GLY A 107 5.54 12.38 9.39
CA GLY A 107 6.32 11.16 9.18
C GLY A 107 7.83 11.35 9.09
N ASP A 108 8.34 12.57 9.20
CA ASP A 108 9.77 12.84 9.22
C ASP A 108 10.44 12.34 10.51
N THR A 109 11.67 11.85 10.34
CA THR A 109 12.60 11.53 11.41
C THR A 109 13.89 12.32 11.22
N LEU A 110 14.59 12.60 12.32
CA LEU A 110 15.87 13.33 12.25
C LEU A 110 16.88 12.64 11.33
N ALA A 111 16.97 11.30 11.38
CA ALA A 111 17.87 10.51 10.55
C ALA A 111 17.53 10.62 9.05
N ALA A 112 16.25 10.48 8.67
CA ALA A 112 15.83 10.58 7.28
C ALA A 112 16.06 11.97 6.69
N ILE A 113 15.84 13.03 7.49
CA ILE A 113 16.13 14.40 7.07
C ILE A 113 17.64 14.57 6.88
N ALA A 114 18.45 14.08 7.81
CA ALA A 114 19.92 14.16 7.69
C ALA A 114 20.42 13.51 6.38
N ASP A 115 19.92 12.33 6.03
CA ASP A 115 20.25 11.64 4.77
C ASP A 115 19.79 12.44 3.54
N ARG A 116 18.58 13.01 3.56
CA ARG A 116 18.06 13.84 2.45
C ARG A 116 18.90 15.09 2.24
N PHE A 117 19.32 15.74 3.32
CA PHE A 117 20.17 16.95 3.25
C PHE A 117 21.66 16.65 3.15
N GLY A 118 22.10 15.38 3.27
CA GLY A 118 23.48 14.96 3.19
C GLY A 118 24.36 15.46 4.33
N VAL A 119 23.78 15.60 5.52
CA VAL A 119 24.43 16.08 6.75
C VAL A 119 24.37 15.01 7.83
N ALA A 120 25.18 15.15 8.88
CA ALA A 120 25.01 14.32 10.07
C ALA A 120 23.83 14.84 10.92
N PRO A 121 23.07 13.97 11.61
CA PRO A 121 21.95 14.38 12.45
C PRO A 121 22.30 15.47 13.45
N GLU A 122 23.51 15.45 14.02
CA GLU A 122 24.02 16.40 15.00
C GLU A 122 24.26 17.81 14.43
N GLN A 123 24.26 17.95 13.10
CA GLN A 123 24.38 19.24 12.41
C GLN A 123 23.04 19.94 12.22
N ILE A 124 21.94 19.24 12.44
CA ILE A 124 20.58 19.78 12.37
C ILE A 124 20.25 20.40 13.72
N THR A 125 19.76 21.65 13.71
CA THR A 125 19.40 22.36 14.93
C THR A 125 17.95 22.86 14.87
N SER A 126 17.34 23.02 16.03
CA SER A 126 16.00 23.61 16.20
C SER A 126 15.97 24.45 17.48
N SER A 127 15.03 25.39 17.55
CA SER A 127 14.69 26.06 18.84
C SER A 127 13.95 25.12 19.80
N ASP A 128 13.29 24.09 19.24
CA ASP A 128 12.53 23.10 19.97
C ASP A 128 13.35 21.82 20.20
N TYR A 129 12.89 20.98 21.12
CA TYR A 129 13.53 19.69 21.38
C TYR A 129 13.57 18.78 20.13
N LEU A 130 14.75 18.24 19.84
CA LEU A 130 14.95 17.25 18.78
C LEU A 130 15.13 15.87 19.44
N PRO A 131 14.21 14.92 19.21
CA PRO A 131 14.38 13.56 19.70
C PRO A 131 15.43 12.81 18.86
N ASP A 132 16.26 12.00 19.53
CA ASP A 132 17.21 11.11 18.84
C ASP A 132 16.52 10.01 18.03
N ALA A 133 15.29 9.65 18.39
CA ALA A 133 14.46 8.65 17.74
C ALA A 133 12.99 9.05 17.78
N GLY A 134 12.20 8.52 16.86
CA GLY A 134 10.77 8.81 16.74
C GLY A 134 10.45 9.79 15.63
N LEU A 135 9.17 10.15 15.54
CA LEU A 135 8.67 11.13 14.59
C LEU A 135 8.90 12.55 15.09
N LEU A 136 9.29 13.44 14.19
CA LEU A 136 9.29 14.88 14.47
C LEU A 136 7.87 15.44 14.40
N PRO A 137 7.56 16.46 15.24
CA PRO A 137 6.32 17.20 15.09
C PRO A 137 6.23 17.85 13.71
N ALA A 138 5.11 17.63 13.01
CA ALA A 138 4.87 18.31 11.75
C ALA A 138 4.88 19.83 11.95
N GLY A 139 5.56 20.55 11.07
CA GLY A 139 5.73 22.01 11.18
C GLY A 139 6.90 22.46 12.07
N GLN A 140 7.62 21.56 12.75
CA GLN A 140 8.80 21.93 13.53
C GLN A 140 9.87 22.54 12.62
N ILE A 141 10.39 23.70 13.02
CA ILE A 141 11.38 24.42 12.21
C ILE A 141 12.79 23.90 12.52
N LEU A 142 13.49 23.52 11.48
CA LEU A 142 14.87 23.02 11.53
C LEU A 142 15.79 23.96 10.75
N THR A 143 16.98 24.17 11.28
CA THR A 143 18.07 24.85 10.59
C THR A 143 19.10 23.82 10.19
N ILE A 144 19.34 23.66 8.88
CA ILE A 144 20.13 22.58 8.29
C ILE A 144 21.24 23.19 7.41
N PRO A 145 22.51 22.80 7.55
CA PRO A 145 23.57 23.27 6.66
C PRO A 145 23.26 22.97 5.17
N ASN A 146 23.47 23.96 4.31
CA ASN A 146 23.24 23.84 2.87
C ASN A 146 24.48 23.22 2.19
N VAL A 147 24.50 21.87 2.09
CA VAL A 147 25.58 21.11 1.43
C VAL A 147 25.12 20.35 0.19
N VAL A 148 23.81 20.37 -0.10
CA VAL A 148 23.23 19.51 -1.16
C VAL A 148 23.58 19.98 -2.57
N GLY A 149 23.92 21.25 -2.76
CA GLY A 149 24.17 21.82 -4.08
C GLY A 149 22.89 22.07 -4.89
N GLU A 150 23.00 22.07 -6.21
CA GLU A 150 21.85 22.27 -7.09
C GLU A 150 20.95 21.03 -7.10
N THR A 151 19.68 21.24 -6.85
CA THR A 151 18.62 20.23 -6.97
C THR A 151 17.55 20.69 -7.94
N LEU A 152 16.93 19.74 -8.62
CA LEU A 152 15.74 20.03 -9.41
C LEU A 152 14.55 20.17 -8.46
N TYR A 153 14.03 21.40 -8.33
CA TYR A 153 12.85 21.69 -7.50
C TYR A 153 11.66 22.14 -8.36
N PRO A 154 10.91 21.19 -8.93
CA PRO A 154 9.73 21.55 -9.75
C PRO A 154 8.47 21.75 -8.91
N GLY A 155 8.53 21.69 -7.60
CA GLY A 155 7.39 21.78 -6.70
C GLY A 155 6.81 20.41 -6.30
N ALA A 156 5.96 20.41 -5.27
CA ALA A 156 5.24 19.23 -4.84
C ALA A 156 4.18 18.81 -5.88
N LEU A 157 4.02 17.50 -6.09
CA LEU A 157 3.13 16.90 -7.09
C LEU A 157 1.78 16.49 -6.48
N LEU A 158 1.82 15.58 -5.52
CA LEU A 158 0.65 15.09 -4.78
C LEU A 158 0.95 15.07 -3.29
N PRO A 159 -0.05 15.33 -2.43
CA PRO A 159 0.07 15.09 -0.99
C PRO A 159 0.22 13.59 -0.70
N ASP A 160 0.79 13.26 0.46
CA ASP A 160 1.05 11.88 0.86
C ASP A 160 -0.24 11.05 0.95
N SER A 161 -1.31 11.64 1.46
CA SER A 161 -2.64 11.05 1.58
C SER A 161 -3.28 10.68 0.23
N GLU A 162 -2.87 11.30 -0.86
CA GLU A 162 -3.37 10.99 -2.21
C GLU A 162 -2.54 9.92 -2.93
N VAL A 163 -1.44 9.47 -2.32
CA VAL A 163 -0.63 8.35 -2.82
C VAL A 163 -0.93 7.07 -2.05
N ILE A 164 -1.05 7.15 -0.73
CA ILE A 164 -1.38 6.02 0.13
C ILE A 164 -2.91 5.82 0.19
N TYR A 165 -3.36 4.57 0.41
CA TYR A 165 -4.76 4.26 0.69
C TYR A 165 -5.11 4.75 2.09
N SER A 166 -5.34 6.04 2.20
CA SER A 166 -5.43 6.85 3.42
C SER A 166 -6.86 7.30 3.72
N PRO A 167 -7.11 8.00 4.84
CA PRO A 167 -8.44 8.56 5.13
C PRO A 167 -9.02 9.43 4.01
N SER A 168 -8.20 9.98 3.09
CA SER A 168 -8.71 10.72 1.92
C SER A 168 -9.58 9.87 0.99
N THR A 169 -9.57 8.54 1.15
CA THR A 169 -10.30 7.59 0.29
C THR A 169 -11.60 7.10 0.90
N VAL A 170 -11.96 7.48 2.13
CA VAL A 170 -13.17 6.99 2.84
C VAL A 170 -14.44 7.22 2.02
N ASP A 171 -14.57 8.38 1.39
CA ASP A 171 -15.72 8.75 0.57
C ASP A 171 -15.57 8.35 -0.92
N PHE A 172 -14.54 7.57 -1.26
CA PHE A 172 -14.30 7.17 -2.65
C PHE A 172 -14.71 5.74 -2.92
N HIS A 173 -15.80 5.56 -3.66
CA HIS A 173 -16.32 4.26 -4.06
C HIS A 173 -15.74 3.85 -5.43
N THR A 174 -14.68 3.04 -5.40
CA THR A 174 -13.92 2.62 -6.60
C THR A 174 -14.81 1.99 -7.67
N TYR A 175 -15.72 1.10 -7.27
CA TYR A 175 -16.64 0.42 -8.18
C TYR A 175 -17.61 1.40 -8.86
N ASP A 176 -18.23 2.29 -8.08
CA ASP A 176 -19.17 3.28 -8.61
C ASP A 176 -18.48 4.21 -9.61
N TYR A 177 -17.24 4.60 -9.34
CA TYR A 177 -16.46 5.40 -10.26
C TYR A 177 -16.18 4.65 -11.58
N ILE A 178 -15.69 3.40 -11.50
CA ILE A 178 -15.38 2.59 -12.69
C ILE A 178 -16.62 2.35 -13.54
N TYR A 179 -17.73 1.96 -12.92
CA TYR A 179 -18.99 1.70 -13.63
C TYR A 179 -19.60 2.97 -14.21
N GLY A 180 -19.47 4.11 -13.53
CA GLY A 180 -19.91 5.41 -14.01
C GLY A 180 -19.08 5.95 -15.18
N ALA A 181 -17.77 5.67 -15.19
CA ALA A 181 -16.84 6.10 -16.23
C ALA A 181 -17.06 5.39 -17.58
N SER A 182 -17.57 4.16 -17.57
CA SER A 182 -17.94 3.37 -18.77
C SER A 182 -16.82 3.15 -19.80
N GLY A 183 -15.55 3.11 -19.34
CA GLY A 183 -14.40 2.85 -20.20
C GLY A 183 -14.13 1.34 -20.41
N PHE A 184 -12.99 1.00 -21.02
CA PHE A 184 -12.60 -0.40 -21.32
C PHE A 184 -12.53 -1.27 -20.07
N LEU A 185 -12.10 -0.71 -18.94
CA LEU A 185 -11.91 -1.41 -17.67
C LEU A 185 -13.17 -2.14 -17.19
N ILE A 186 -14.36 -1.60 -17.46
CA ILE A 186 -15.65 -2.18 -17.03
C ILE A 186 -15.91 -3.56 -17.65
N SER A 187 -15.44 -3.78 -18.88
CA SER A 187 -15.65 -5.03 -19.62
C SER A 187 -14.45 -5.99 -19.54
N PHE A 188 -13.36 -5.53 -18.94
CA PHE A 188 -12.14 -6.33 -18.84
C PHE A 188 -12.18 -7.31 -17.66
N GLY A 189 -11.58 -8.45 -17.84
CA GLY A 189 -11.29 -9.43 -16.79
C GLY A 189 -10.18 -10.36 -17.23
N GLU A 190 -9.48 -10.94 -16.26
CA GLU A 190 -8.43 -11.92 -16.48
C GLU A 190 -8.36 -12.94 -15.34
N LEU A 191 -7.59 -14.01 -15.53
CA LEU A 191 -7.33 -14.98 -14.48
C LEU A 191 -6.25 -14.45 -13.53
N VAL A 192 -6.61 -14.28 -12.26
CA VAL A 192 -5.69 -13.94 -11.19
C VAL A 192 -5.73 -15.07 -10.16
N ASP A 193 -4.57 -15.66 -9.87
CA ASP A 193 -4.46 -16.82 -8.95
C ASP A 193 -5.38 -18.00 -9.32
N GLY A 194 -5.71 -18.15 -10.61
CA GLY A 194 -6.58 -19.21 -11.12
C GLY A 194 -8.08 -18.89 -11.13
N GLU A 195 -8.49 -17.73 -10.63
CA GLU A 195 -9.87 -17.26 -10.59
C GLU A 195 -10.11 -16.12 -11.58
N TRP A 196 -11.28 -16.13 -12.25
CA TRP A 196 -11.67 -15.03 -13.13
C TRP A 196 -11.99 -13.79 -12.30
N THR A 197 -11.22 -12.72 -12.53
CA THR A 197 -11.30 -11.47 -11.76
C THR A 197 -11.58 -10.31 -12.71
N SER A 198 -12.62 -9.51 -12.39
CA SER A 198 -12.95 -8.32 -13.20
C SER A 198 -11.89 -7.23 -13.07
N GLY A 199 -11.84 -6.31 -14.04
CA GLY A 199 -10.93 -5.17 -13.98
C GLY A 199 -11.14 -4.29 -12.75
N ALA A 200 -12.39 -4.11 -12.32
CA ALA A 200 -12.72 -3.37 -11.11
C ALA A 200 -12.22 -4.09 -9.84
N ASP A 201 -12.41 -5.41 -9.75
CA ASP A 201 -11.92 -6.22 -8.62
C ASP A 201 -10.38 -6.23 -8.56
N ILE A 202 -9.72 -6.31 -9.73
CA ILE A 202 -8.26 -6.25 -9.82
C ILE A 202 -7.76 -4.93 -9.25
N LEU A 203 -8.35 -3.80 -9.67
CA LEU A 203 -7.92 -2.48 -9.23
C LEU A 203 -8.12 -2.30 -7.72
N GLN A 204 -9.31 -2.65 -7.21
CA GLN A 204 -9.61 -2.57 -5.78
C GLN A 204 -8.69 -3.48 -4.97
N ARG A 205 -8.44 -4.72 -5.44
CA ARG A 205 -7.54 -5.67 -4.81
C ARG A 205 -6.12 -5.12 -4.71
N VAL A 206 -5.57 -4.57 -5.80
CA VAL A 206 -4.23 -3.95 -5.77
C VAL A 206 -4.19 -2.77 -4.81
N ALA A 207 -5.20 -1.89 -4.82
CA ALA A 207 -5.28 -0.75 -3.92
C ALA A 207 -5.18 -1.15 -2.45
N VAL A 208 -6.03 -2.08 -1.98
CA VAL A 208 -6.06 -2.48 -0.57
C VAL A 208 -4.85 -3.32 -0.16
N GLU A 209 -4.35 -4.20 -1.04
CA GLU A 209 -3.19 -5.05 -0.75
C GLU A 209 -1.90 -4.27 -0.67
N THR A 210 -1.70 -3.31 -1.56
CA THR A 210 -0.47 -2.51 -1.60
C THR A 210 -0.57 -1.22 -0.80
N SER A 211 -1.77 -0.91 -0.32
CA SER A 211 -2.12 0.34 0.37
C SER A 211 -1.86 1.59 -0.46
N ILE A 212 -2.23 1.55 -1.75
CA ILE A 212 -2.12 2.69 -2.67
C ILE A 212 -3.52 3.23 -2.98
N ASN A 213 -3.63 4.55 -3.03
CA ASN A 213 -4.88 5.26 -3.32
C ASN A 213 -5.47 4.81 -4.68
N PRO A 214 -6.72 4.32 -4.73
CA PRO A 214 -7.32 3.87 -5.98
C PRO A 214 -7.49 4.98 -7.01
N ARG A 215 -7.63 6.25 -6.60
CA ARG A 215 -7.64 7.39 -7.55
C ARG A 215 -6.32 7.49 -8.30
N LEU A 216 -5.20 7.29 -7.61
CA LEU A 216 -3.87 7.29 -8.22
C LEU A 216 -3.73 6.16 -9.26
N LEU A 217 -4.16 4.94 -8.91
CA LEU A 217 -4.12 3.79 -9.82
C LEU A 217 -5.01 3.98 -11.04
N LEU A 218 -6.22 4.51 -10.85
CA LEU A 218 -7.16 4.82 -11.95
C LEU A 218 -6.60 5.91 -12.87
N ALA A 219 -6.08 7.00 -12.30
CA ALA A 219 -5.45 8.06 -13.10
C ALA A 219 -4.25 7.54 -13.89
N LEU A 220 -3.42 6.68 -13.28
CA LEU A 220 -2.27 6.09 -13.96
C LEU A 220 -2.69 5.21 -15.12
N LEU A 221 -3.72 4.38 -14.94
CA LEU A 221 -4.27 3.53 -15.98
C LEU A 221 -4.87 4.36 -17.13
N GLU A 222 -5.60 5.40 -16.81
CA GLU A 222 -6.15 6.32 -17.82
C GLU A 222 -5.04 7.05 -18.59
N TYR A 223 -4.05 7.59 -17.86
CA TYR A 223 -2.94 8.32 -18.44
C TYR A 223 -2.11 7.47 -19.41
N ARG A 224 -1.90 6.19 -19.06
CA ARG A 224 -1.08 5.29 -19.86
C ARG A 224 -1.82 4.66 -21.03
N SER A 225 -3.08 4.30 -20.87
CA SER A 225 -3.77 3.46 -21.86
C SER A 225 -5.24 3.82 -22.12
N ARG A 226 -5.80 4.82 -21.46
CA ARG A 226 -7.18 5.28 -21.62
C ARG A 226 -8.22 4.19 -21.30
N TRP A 227 -7.96 3.37 -20.32
CA TRP A 227 -8.85 2.26 -19.97
C TRP A 227 -10.06 2.66 -19.14
N VAL A 228 -9.96 3.77 -18.38
CA VAL A 228 -10.98 4.15 -17.40
C VAL A 228 -12.09 4.99 -18.04
N LEU A 229 -11.74 6.04 -18.80
CA LEU A 229 -12.67 6.96 -19.45
C LEU A 229 -12.87 6.66 -20.95
N GLY A 230 -12.05 5.79 -21.53
CA GLY A 230 -12.02 5.53 -22.96
C GLY A 230 -11.73 4.09 -23.32
N GLN A 231 -11.06 3.94 -24.46
CA GLN A 231 -10.64 2.64 -25.01
C GLN A 231 -9.15 2.69 -25.34
N PRO A 232 -8.40 1.59 -25.17
CA PRO A 232 -7.00 1.55 -25.56
C PRO A 232 -6.85 1.81 -27.06
N ALA A 233 -5.98 2.76 -27.40
CA ALA A 233 -5.73 3.13 -28.80
C ALA A 233 -4.89 2.09 -29.55
N ASP A 234 -4.09 1.31 -28.81
CA ASP A 234 -3.18 0.29 -29.36
C ASP A 234 -3.43 -1.06 -28.66
N PRO A 235 -3.52 -2.18 -29.42
CA PRO A 235 -3.71 -3.51 -28.86
C PRO A 235 -2.63 -3.96 -27.85
N SER A 236 -1.42 -3.40 -27.91
CA SER A 236 -0.35 -3.70 -26.94
C SER A 236 -0.75 -3.33 -25.52
N TYR A 237 -1.54 -2.28 -25.35
CA TYR A 237 -2.07 -1.85 -24.06
C TYR A 237 -3.11 -2.80 -23.46
N ILE A 238 -3.64 -3.75 -24.22
CA ILE A 238 -4.47 -4.83 -23.64
C ILE A 238 -3.59 -5.80 -22.85
N SER A 239 -2.37 -6.05 -23.33
CA SER A 239 -1.43 -6.96 -22.68
C SER A 239 -0.57 -6.30 -21.60
N TYR A 240 -0.24 -5.03 -21.78
CA TYR A 240 0.62 -4.23 -20.92
C TYR A 240 0.00 -2.83 -20.71
N PRO A 241 -1.06 -2.71 -19.90
CA PRO A 241 -1.87 -1.50 -19.80
C PRO A 241 -1.10 -0.28 -19.27
N LEU A 242 -0.06 -0.49 -18.47
CA LEU A 242 0.81 0.60 -18.00
C LEU A 242 2.09 0.77 -18.83
N GLY A 243 2.39 -0.20 -19.71
CA GLY A 243 3.49 -0.12 -20.64
C GLY A 243 4.87 -0.39 -20.05
N PHE A 244 4.95 -1.15 -18.95
CA PHE A 244 6.24 -1.62 -18.43
C PHE A 244 6.87 -2.68 -19.34
N ASN A 245 6.04 -3.48 -20.01
CA ASN A 245 6.47 -4.46 -21.00
C ASN A 245 7.48 -5.50 -20.46
N VAL A 246 7.37 -5.86 -19.18
CA VAL A 246 8.26 -6.85 -18.55
C VAL A 246 7.87 -8.24 -19.05
N PRO A 247 8.79 -9.02 -19.67
CA PRO A 247 8.50 -10.37 -20.12
C PRO A 247 8.00 -11.27 -18.98
N GLY A 248 6.85 -11.95 -19.20
CA GLY A 248 6.21 -12.79 -18.18
C GLY A 248 5.25 -12.06 -17.23
N GLU A 249 5.24 -10.73 -17.23
CA GLU A 249 4.38 -9.90 -16.36
C GLU A 249 3.22 -9.26 -17.15
N ARG A 250 2.52 -10.03 -17.97
CA ARG A 250 1.36 -9.58 -18.75
C ARG A 250 0.11 -9.51 -17.89
N GLY A 251 -0.78 -8.57 -18.23
CA GLY A 251 -2.10 -8.40 -17.64
C GLY A 251 -2.18 -7.20 -16.70
N LEU A 252 -3.40 -6.82 -16.40
CA LEU A 252 -3.69 -5.65 -15.56
C LEU A 252 -3.13 -5.84 -14.14
N TYR A 253 -3.40 -6.99 -13.53
CA TYR A 253 -2.98 -7.27 -12.16
C TYR A 253 -1.47 -7.13 -11.98
N LYS A 254 -0.70 -7.77 -12.88
CA LYS A 254 0.77 -7.76 -12.79
C LYS A 254 1.37 -6.39 -13.07
N GLU A 255 0.89 -5.68 -14.09
CA GLU A 255 1.35 -4.34 -14.41
C GLU A 255 1.00 -3.34 -13.29
N MET A 256 -0.19 -3.45 -12.67
CA MET A 256 -0.56 -2.66 -11.50
C MET A 256 0.34 -2.96 -10.29
N TYR A 257 0.73 -4.22 -10.08
CA TYR A 257 1.69 -4.58 -9.02
C TYR A 257 3.09 -4.02 -9.28
N ILE A 258 3.54 -3.96 -10.54
CA ILE A 258 4.80 -3.29 -10.89
C ILE A 258 4.73 -1.80 -10.56
N ALA A 259 3.63 -1.14 -10.93
CA ALA A 259 3.42 0.27 -10.58
C ALA A 259 3.41 0.48 -9.07
N ALA A 260 2.63 -0.33 -8.34
CA ALA A 260 2.55 -0.29 -6.89
C ALA A 260 3.93 -0.47 -6.22
N LYS A 261 4.71 -1.43 -6.68
CA LYS A 261 6.09 -1.64 -6.23
C LYS A 261 6.96 -0.39 -6.43
N LEU A 262 6.87 0.26 -7.58
CA LEU A 262 7.66 1.46 -7.87
C LEU A 262 7.20 2.66 -7.04
N ILE A 263 5.89 2.83 -6.84
CA ILE A 263 5.31 3.85 -5.97
C ILE A 263 5.81 3.66 -4.53
N THR A 264 5.72 2.43 -4.00
CA THR A 264 6.17 2.13 -2.63
C THR A 264 7.68 2.29 -2.47
N MET A 265 8.48 1.93 -3.47
CA MET A 265 9.93 2.17 -3.45
C MET A 265 10.27 3.65 -3.37
N GLY A 266 9.57 4.50 -4.13
CA GLY A 266 9.73 5.94 -4.06
C GLY A 266 9.30 6.51 -2.71
N TYR A 267 8.10 6.16 -2.28
CA TYR A 267 7.47 6.66 -1.06
C TYR A 267 8.28 6.29 0.20
N TYR A 268 8.44 5.00 0.45
CA TYR A 268 9.13 4.53 1.67
C TYR A 268 10.64 4.69 1.62
N GLY A 269 11.24 4.69 0.43
CA GLY A 269 12.63 5.05 0.26
C GLY A 269 12.91 6.50 0.68
N TRP A 270 11.98 7.42 0.38
CA TRP A 270 12.05 8.80 0.84
C TRP A 270 11.79 8.93 2.34
N ARG A 271 10.74 8.26 2.85
CA ARG A 271 10.42 8.23 4.29
C ARG A 271 11.60 7.78 5.15
N SER A 272 12.34 6.78 4.69
CA SER A 272 13.51 6.23 5.40
C SER A 272 14.83 6.96 5.13
N GLY A 273 14.86 7.94 4.22
CA GLY A 273 16.09 8.62 3.80
C GLY A 273 16.99 7.80 2.85
N THR A 274 16.62 6.55 2.52
CA THR A 274 17.46 5.66 1.68
C THR A 274 17.39 5.99 0.19
N LEU A 275 16.40 6.75 -0.26
CA LEU A 275 16.26 7.25 -1.62
C LEU A 275 16.45 8.77 -1.63
N THR A 276 17.55 9.23 -2.16
CA THR A 276 17.89 10.67 -2.27
C THR A 276 18.11 11.11 -3.71
N ASP A 277 18.22 10.15 -4.62
CA ASP A 277 18.48 10.38 -6.04
C ASP A 277 17.61 9.44 -6.88
N ILE A 278 17.24 9.87 -8.08
CA ILE A 278 16.64 8.98 -9.09
C ILE A 278 17.56 8.81 -10.27
N THR A 279 17.54 7.61 -10.86
CA THR A 279 18.35 7.26 -12.04
C THR A 279 17.40 6.88 -13.16
N PHE A 280 17.51 7.53 -14.32
CA PHE A 280 16.72 7.27 -15.50
C PHE A 280 17.22 6.05 -16.29
N PRO A 281 16.43 5.51 -17.26
CA PRO A 281 16.84 4.37 -18.08
C PRO A 281 18.10 4.61 -18.92
N ASP A 282 18.38 5.86 -19.27
CA ASP A 282 19.59 6.30 -19.99
C ASP A 282 20.82 6.48 -19.08
N GLY A 283 20.67 6.22 -17.78
CA GLY A 283 21.74 6.32 -16.79
C GLY A 283 21.92 7.73 -16.20
N ILE A 284 21.16 8.72 -16.65
CA ILE A 284 21.17 10.06 -16.04
C ILE A 284 20.70 9.94 -14.60
N LYS A 285 21.40 10.58 -13.69
CA LYS A 285 21.08 10.63 -12.27
C LYS A 285 20.84 12.06 -11.85
N ILE A 286 19.74 12.29 -11.12
CA ILE A 286 19.41 13.60 -10.54
C ILE A 286 19.22 13.48 -9.03
N ARG A 287 19.69 14.50 -8.31
CA ARG A 287 19.41 14.67 -6.88
C ARG A 287 18.01 15.20 -6.69
N LEU A 288 17.23 14.55 -5.80
CA LEU A 288 15.92 15.03 -5.41
C LEU A 288 16.04 16.24 -4.47
N SER A 289 15.12 17.19 -4.59
CA SER A 289 15.07 18.28 -3.62
C SER A 289 14.68 17.76 -2.24
N PRO A 290 15.44 18.03 -1.19
CA PRO A 290 15.19 17.50 0.15
C PRO A 290 13.89 18.02 0.78
N GLU A 291 13.28 19.06 0.21
CA GLU A 291 12.02 19.66 0.66
C GLU A 291 10.76 18.98 0.12
N LEU A 292 10.92 18.00 -0.79
CA LEU A 292 9.78 17.25 -1.35
C LEU A 292 9.13 16.37 -0.29
N ASN A 293 7.80 16.17 -0.42
CA ASN A 293 7.06 15.18 0.35
C ASN A 293 7.17 13.78 -0.29
N ALA A 294 6.88 12.74 0.47
CA ALA A 294 7.01 11.35 0.04
C ALA A 294 6.11 11.02 -1.17
N GLY A 295 4.90 11.58 -1.22
CA GLY A 295 3.98 11.41 -2.33
C GLY A 295 4.54 11.94 -3.66
N SER A 296 5.17 13.11 -3.64
CA SER A 296 5.82 13.68 -4.84
C SER A 296 6.99 12.81 -5.29
N VAL A 297 7.82 12.34 -4.38
CA VAL A 297 8.96 11.47 -4.69
C VAL A 297 8.50 10.11 -5.25
N ALA A 298 7.41 9.55 -4.73
CA ALA A 298 6.82 8.33 -5.26
C ALA A 298 6.47 8.46 -6.75
N LEU A 299 5.84 9.56 -7.16
CA LEU A 299 5.54 9.83 -8.57
C LEU A 299 6.80 10.08 -9.39
N GLN A 300 7.71 10.91 -8.90
CA GLN A 300 8.97 11.16 -9.58
C GLN A 300 9.75 9.86 -9.84
N TYR A 301 9.80 8.97 -8.85
CA TYR A 301 10.45 7.66 -8.98
C TYR A 301 9.73 6.75 -9.97
N LEU A 302 8.39 6.59 -9.89
CA LEU A 302 7.60 5.80 -10.83
C LEU A 302 7.83 6.27 -12.26
N PHE A 303 7.65 7.56 -12.52
CA PHE A 303 7.75 8.12 -13.86
C PHE A 303 9.18 8.09 -14.42
N SER A 304 10.21 8.14 -13.57
CA SER A 304 11.59 7.94 -14.00
C SER A 304 11.90 6.54 -14.55
N ARG A 305 11.02 5.56 -14.26
CA ARG A 305 11.11 4.20 -14.81
C ARG A 305 10.37 4.02 -16.12
N LEU A 306 9.46 4.95 -16.43
CA LEU A 306 8.64 4.94 -17.63
C LEU A 306 9.21 5.83 -18.75
N TYR A 307 9.95 6.87 -18.40
CA TYR A 307 10.41 7.88 -19.34
C TYR A 307 11.87 8.28 -19.11
N PRO A 308 12.62 8.64 -20.17
CA PRO A 308 13.86 9.40 -20.04
C PRO A 308 13.54 10.82 -19.52
N GLN A 309 14.55 11.54 -19.03
CA GLN A 309 14.37 12.81 -18.31
C GLN A 309 13.47 13.85 -19.01
N PRO A 310 13.57 14.14 -20.33
CA PRO A 310 12.67 15.11 -20.97
C PRO A 310 11.21 14.68 -20.93
N GLY A 311 10.92 13.40 -21.27
CA GLY A 311 9.57 12.86 -21.22
C GLY A 311 9.02 12.75 -19.79
N TRP A 312 9.87 12.50 -18.82
CA TRP A 312 9.52 12.51 -17.41
C TRP A 312 9.06 13.89 -16.94
N TYR A 313 9.80 14.94 -17.36
CA TYR A 313 9.43 16.32 -17.04
C TYR A 313 8.07 16.68 -17.65
N ASP A 314 7.86 16.39 -18.92
CA ASP A 314 6.60 16.66 -19.61
C ASP A 314 5.43 15.88 -18.99
N ALA A 315 5.66 14.62 -18.62
CA ALA A 315 4.64 13.77 -18.02
C ALA A 315 4.20 14.23 -16.62
N LEU A 316 5.08 14.85 -15.84
CA LEU A 316 4.77 15.31 -14.49
C LEU A 316 4.44 16.81 -14.41
N TYR A 317 5.08 17.65 -15.23
CA TYR A 317 5.05 19.11 -15.09
C TYR A 317 4.56 19.84 -16.36
N GLY A 318 4.36 19.11 -17.46
CA GLY A 318 3.85 19.68 -18.70
C GLY A 318 2.36 20.03 -18.63
N ASN A 319 1.86 20.76 -19.64
CA ASN A 319 0.46 21.20 -19.71
C ASN A 319 -0.55 20.03 -19.73
N ASN A 320 -0.19 18.88 -20.34
CA ASN A 320 -1.00 17.67 -20.38
C ASN A 320 -0.40 16.60 -19.46
N SER A 321 0.04 17.03 -18.29
CA SER A 321 0.69 16.14 -17.33
C SER A 321 -0.27 15.16 -16.70
N PHE A 322 0.30 14.14 -16.07
CA PHE A 322 -0.44 13.21 -15.22
C PHE A 322 -1.26 13.94 -14.13
N LEU A 323 -0.72 14.97 -13.52
CA LEU A 323 -1.42 15.76 -12.49
C LEU A 323 -2.62 16.52 -13.05
N THR A 324 -2.49 17.06 -14.25
CA THR A 324 -3.62 17.69 -14.95
C THR A 324 -4.76 16.72 -15.14
N LEU A 325 -4.46 15.49 -15.62
CA LEU A 325 -5.45 14.43 -15.77
C LEU A 325 -6.03 13.98 -14.43
N HIS A 326 -5.19 13.75 -13.42
CA HIS A 326 -5.64 13.37 -12.08
C HIS A 326 -6.63 14.40 -11.51
N THR A 327 -6.32 15.68 -11.63
CA THR A 327 -7.20 16.77 -11.17
C THR A 327 -8.50 16.82 -11.98
N GLN A 328 -8.45 16.58 -13.29
CA GLN A 328 -9.65 16.49 -14.13
C GLN A 328 -10.55 15.32 -13.73
N MET A 329 -9.97 14.18 -13.38
CA MET A 329 -10.72 12.99 -12.97
C MET A 329 -11.32 13.10 -11.56
N PHE A 330 -10.59 13.68 -10.62
CA PHE A 330 -10.90 13.58 -9.19
C PHE A 330 -10.97 14.92 -8.44
N GLY A 331 -10.77 16.05 -9.10
CA GLY A 331 -10.75 17.37 -8.46
C GLY A 331 -9.44 17.64 -7.71
N ASP A 332 -9.45 18.65 -6.84
CA ASP A 332 -8.27 19.14 -6.12
C ASP A 332 -7.76 18.14 -5.06
N PRO A 333 -6.55 17.56 -5.24
CA PRO A 333 -5.99 16.63 -4.27
C PRO A 333 -5.52 17.33 -2.97
N TRP A 334 -5.05 18.57 -3.07
CA TRP A 334 -4.59 19.33 -1.91
C TRP A 334 -5.74 19.77 -1.00
N GLY A 335 -6.90 20.10 -1.61
CA GLY A 335 -8.11 20.38 -0.86
C GLY A 335 -8.62 19.17 -0.08
N ARG A 336 -8.53 17.95 -0.64
CA ARG A 336 -8.87 16.72 0.10
C ARG A 336 -7.86 16.43 1.21
N ALA A 337 -6.56 16.57 0.92
CA ALA A 337 -5.50 16.34 1.89
C ALA A 337 -5.61 17.24 3.12
N ALA A 338 -6.00 18.49 2.94
CA ALA A 338 -6.16 19.46 4.03
C ALA A 338 -7.16 19.00 5.11
N GLY A 339 -8.09 18.09 4.77
CA GLY A 339 -9.05 17.51 5.71
C GLY A 339 -8.54 16.31 6.51
N VAL A 340 -7.42 15.67 6.06
CA VAL A 340 -6.96 14.39 6.63
C VAL A 340 -5.47 14.40 7.02
N GLU A 341 -4.68 15.32 6.50
CA GLU A 341 -3.28 15.49 6.90
C GLU A 341 -3.16 16.42 8.12
N PRO A 342 -2.22 16.18 9.00
CA PRO A 342 -1.10 15.22 8.91
C PRO A 342 -1.54 13.77 9.13
N LEU A 343 -1.01 12.83 8.31
CA LEU A 343 -1.31 11.39 8.48
C LEU A 343 -0.81 10.85 9.84
N PHE A 344 0.25 11.44 10.38
CA PHE A 344 0.80 11.10 11.70
C PHE A 344 0.56 12.26 12.67
N PRO A 345 -0.44 12.18 13.55
CA PRO A 345 -0.69 13.21 14.54
C PRO A 345 0.42 13.25 15.61
N LEU A 346 0.57 14.41 16.23
CA LEU A 346 1.52 14.59 17.33
C LEU A 346 1.21 13.63 18.48
N GLY A 347 2.25 12.98 19.00
CA GLY A 347 2.13 12.05 20.12
C GLY A 347 1.56 10.68 19.76
N LEU A 348 1.51 10.34 18.44
CA LEU A 348 1.09 9.02 18.00
C LEU A 348 1.93 7.94 18.67
N ALA A 349 1.25 6.98 19.29
CA ALA A 349 1.84 5.80 19.91
C ALA A 349 1.08 4.55 19.50
N GLN A 350 1.79 3.42 19.43
CA GLN A 350 1.17 2.14 19.18
C GLN A 350 0.26 1.75 20.36
N PRO A 351 -0.99 1.27 20.10
CA PRO A 351 -1.81 0.67 21.16
C PRO A 351 -1.21 -0.64 21.67
N ALA A 352 -1.73 -1.16 22.77
CA ALA A 352 -1.35 -2.49 23.26
C ALA A 352 -1.68 -3.56 22.22
N ILE A 353 -0.68 -4.34 21.84
CA ILE A 353 -0.77 -5.44 20.87
C ILE A 353 -0.16 -6.67 21.51
N GLU A 354 -0.88 -7.79 21.45
CA GLU A 354 -0.46 -9.06 21.98
C GLU A 354 0.16 -9.95 20.89
N LEU A 355 0.91 -10.99 21.29
CA LEU A 355 1.37 -12.03 20.37
C LEU A 355 0.15 -12.74 19.74
N PRO A 356 0.21 -13.16 18.45
CA PRO A 356 -0.95 -13.65 17.69
C PRO A 356 -1.30 -15.12 17.97
N PHE A 357 -1.16 -15.57 19.22
CA PHE A 357 -1.48 -16.94 19.68
C PHE A 357 -1.84 -16.93 21.16
N LEU A 358 -2.51 -18.00 21.62
CA LEU A 358 -3.09 -18.06 22.95
C LEU A 358 -2.04 -18.04 24.08
N PRO A 359 -2.36 -17.47 25.26
CA PRO A 359 -1.54 -17.55 26.44
C PRO A 359 -1.20 -19.00 26.81
N GLY A 360 0.06 -19.25 27.16
CA GLY A 360 0.59 -20.57 27.47
C GLY A 360 1.05 -21.38 26.26
N GLU A 361 0.78 -20.94 25.03
CA GLU A 361 1.32 -21.58 23.84
C GLU A 361 2.76 -21.16 23.56
N SER A 362 3.50 -22.08 22.93
CA SER A 362 4.88 -21.86 22.49
C SER A 362 4.94 -21.87 20.98
N TRP A 363 5.34 -20.75 20.38
CA TRP A 363 5.55 -20.64 18.94
C TRP A 363 7.00 -20.28 18.63
N SER A 364 7.40 -20.39 17.38
CA SER A 364 8.71 -19.93 16.91
C SER A 364 8.59 -18.55 16.27
N TYR A 365 9.42 -17.60 16.68
CA TYR A 365 9.68 -16.38 15.93
C TYR A 365 10.46 -16.74 14.67
N SER A 366 9.74 -17.08 13.60
CA SER A 366 10.31 -17.69 12.40
C SER A 366 10.85 -16.67 11.40
N GLY A 367 10.35 -15.44 11.40
CA GLY A 367 10.85 -14.36 10.54
C GLY A 367 10.95 -13.04 11.29
N GLY A 368 12.18 -12.48 11.35
CA GLY A 368 12.42 -11.10 11.80
C GLY A 368 11.91 -10.08 10.78
N PRO A 369 12.08 -8.77 11.04
CA PRO A 369 11.55 -7.72 10.19
C PRO A 369 11.88 -7.88 8.71
N HIS A 370 10.84 -7.96 7.90
CA HIS A 370 10.91 -8.07 6.44
C HIS A 370 9.78 -7.26 5.79
N LEU A 371 9.69 -7.27 4.47
CA LEU A 371 8.77 -6.43 3.72
C LEU A 371 7.31 -6.64 4.17
N ALA A 372 6.63 -5.54 4.50
CA ALA A 372 5.25 -5.57 4.98
C ALA A 372 4.28 -6.16 3.94
N TRP A 373 4.54 -5.90 2.66
CA TRP A 373 3.75 -6.45 1.55
C TRP A 373 4.59 -6.60 0.28
N THR A 374 4.69 -5.55 -0.56
CA THR A 374 5.45 -5.58 -1.81
C THR A 374 6.92 -5.24 -1.61
N SER A 375 7.74 -5.55 -2.63
CA SER A 375 9.09 -4.98 -2.73
C SER A 375 9.01 -3.45 -2.72
N GLY A 376 9.70 -2.80 -1.80
CA GLY A 376 9.65 -1.35 -1.59
C GLY A 376 8.83 -0.94 -0.38
N SER A 377 7.90 -1.78 0.14
CA SER A 377 7.31 -1.53 1.45
C SER A 377 8.38 -1.60 2.55
N PRO A 378 8.16 -0.94 3.70
CA PRO A 378 9.11 -1.00 4.80
C PRO A 378 9.25 -2.43 5.35
N ARG A 379 10.31 -2.68 6.13
CA ARG A 379 10.49 -3.94 6.88
C ARG A 379 9.54 -3.98 8.08
N GLY A 380 8.24 -3.98 7.78
CA GLY A 380 7.14 -3.80 8.74
C GLY A 380 6.52 -5.09 9.25
N ALA A 381 6.85 -6.24 8.63
CA ALA A 381 6.28 -7.53 8.99
C ALA A 381 7.23 -8.44 9.77
N ILE A 382 6.63 -9.34 10.54
CA ILE A 382 7.29 -10.41 11.30
C ILE A 382 6.48 -11.69 11.19
N ASP A 383 7.15 -12.85 11.35
CA ASP A 383 6.50 -14.16 11.22
C ASP A 383 6.57 -14.98 12.49
N PHE A 384 5.47 -15.70 12.75
CA PHE A 384 5.38 -16.69 13.82
C PHE A 384 4.88 -18.03 13.28
N SER A 385 5.56 -19.11 13.66
CA SER A 385 5.19 -20.47 13.27
C SER A 385 4.81 -21.28 14.50
N PRO A 386 3.70 -22.05 14.48
CA PRO A 386 3.34 -22.92 15.57
C PRO A 386 4.39 -24.03 15.76
N ALA A 387 4.64 -24.42 17.02
CA ALA A 387 5.63 -25.44 17.36
C ALA A 387 5.22 -26.87 16.96
N THR A 388 4.04 -27.08 16.44
CA THR A 388 3.49 -28.39 16.07
C THR A 388 4.08 -28.87 14.75
N GLY A 389 4.86 -29.96 14.80
CA GLY A 389 5.51 -30.59 13.66
C GLY A 389 4.54 -31.28 12.70
N GLY A 390 3.87 -30.47 11.88
CA GLY A 390 3.15 -30.95 10.70
C GLY A 390 4.06 -30.95 9.46
N PRO A 391 3.61 -31.53 8.33
CA PRO A 391 4.29 -31.37 7.06
C PRO A 391 4.48 -29.90 6.74
N THR A 392 5.61 -29.54 6.13
CA THR A 392 5.84 -28.19 5.60
C THR A 392 4.67 -27.79 4.69
N CYS A 393 4.13 -26.61 4.88
CA CYS A 393 3.02 -26.09 4.06
C CYS A 393 1.68 -26.83 4.20
N SER A 394 1.36 -27.34 5.39
CA SER A 394 0.00 -27.78 5.75
C SER A 394 -0.75 -26.69 6.50
N VAL A 395 -2.09 -26.72 6.45
CA VAL A 395 -2.92 -25.92 7.35
C VAL A 395 -2.70 -26.47 8.77
N SER A 396 -2.30 -25.60 9.70
CA SER A 396 -2.08 -25.98 11.10
C SER A 396 -3.40 -26.17 11.84
N GLN A 397 -3.36 -26.93 12.94
CA GLN A 397 -4.48 -26.98 13.90
C GLN A 397 -4.37 -25.90 14.99
N ALA A 398 -3.24 -25.19 15.08
CA ALA A 398 -3.09 -24.06 15.97
C ALA A 398 -3.91 -22.86 15.46
N TRP A 399 -4.33 -22.00 16.37
CA TRP A 399 -5.09 -20.81 16.04
C TRP A 399 -4.19 -19.57 15.99
N VAL A 400 -4.32 -18.80 14.91
CA VAL A 400 -3.95 -17.39 14.91
C VAL A 400 -5.03 -16.65 15.67
N THR A 401 -4.66 -15.82 16.65
CA THR A 401 -5.61 -15.06 17.45
C THR A 401 -5.48 -13.55 17.23
N ALA A 402 -6.57 -12.82 17.52
CA ALA A 402 -6.57 -11.37 17.47
C ALA A 402 -5.60 -10.80 18.51
N SER A 403 -4.63 -10.01 18.04
CA SER A 403 -3.61 -9.38 18.90
C SER A 403 -4.11 -8.12 19.63
N ALA A 404 -5.26 -7.60 19.24
CA ALA A 404 -5.97 -6.48 19.87
C ALA A 404 -7.46 -6.55 19.52
N PRO A 405 -8.35 -5.89 20.31
CA PRO A 405 -9.75 -5.82 19.95
C PRO A 405 -9.95 -4.92 18.73
N GLY A 406 -10.96 -5.22 17.90
CA GLY A 406 -11.28 -4.44 16.72
C GLY A 406 -12.31 -5.11 15.82
N LEU A 407 -12.62 -4.44 14.71
CA LEU A 407 -13.53 -4.94 13.69
C LEU A 407 -12.74 -5.64 12.58
N VAL A 408 -13.10 -6.86 12.21
CA VAL A 408 -12.55 -7.52 11.02
C VAL A 408 -13.14 -6.84 9.79
N VAL A 409 -12.36 -6.00 9.12
CA VAL A 409 -12.81 -5.24 7.94
C VAL A 409 -12.53 -5.96 6.62
N ARG A 410 -11.57 -6.88 6.60
CA ARG A 410 -11.27 -7.71 5.42
C ARG A 410 -10.88 -9.12 5.83
N SER A 411 -11.50 -10.10 5.19
CA SER A 411 -11.19 -11.53 5.34
C SER A 411 -11.34 -12.22 3.99
N SER A 412 -10.30 -12.15 3.19
CA SER A 412 -10.28 -12.70 1.83
C SER A 412 -8.86 -13.00 1.39
N ASN A 413 -8.68 -13.90 0.43
CA ASN A 413 -7.37 -14.19 -0.15
C ASN A 413 -6.29 -14.49 0.92
N ASN A 414 -6.64 -15.29 1.94
CA ASN A 414 -5.75 -15.70 3.04
C ASN A 414 -5.20 -14.53 3.89
N VAL A 415 -5.91 -13.40 3.88
CA VAL A 415 -5.63 -12.21 4.69
C VAL A 415 -6.79 -11.94 5.63
N VAL A 416 -6.47 -11.61 6.87
CA VAL A 416 -7.40 -11.01 7.84
C VAL A 416 -6.86 -9.64 8.22
N VAL A 417 -7.72 -8.62 8.17
CA VAL A 417 -7.39 -7.25 8.60
C VAL A 417 -8.34 -6.84 9.71
N ILE A 418 -7.76 -6.40 10.81
CA ILE A 418 -8.50 -5.88 11.97
C ILE A 418 -8.29 -4.38 12.02
N ASP A 419 -9.37 -3.64 12.00
CA ASP A 419 -9.48 -2.22 12.25
C ASP A 419 -9.68 -2.01 13.75
N LEU A 420 -8.73 -1.30 14.40
CA LEU A 420 -8.69 -1.20 15.87
C LEU A 420 -9.58 -0.09 16.43
N ASP A 421 -9.92 0.93 15.66
CA ASP A 421 -10.84 1.99 16.10
C ASP A 421 -12.30 1.66 15.77
N GLY A 422 -12.54 0.64 14.91
CA GLY A 422 -13.85 0.06 14.66
C GLY A 422 -14.77 0.90 13.79
N ASP A 423 -14.21 1.85 13.03
CA ASP A 423 -14.99 2.70 12.12
C ASP A 423 -15.38 2.01 10.80
N GLY A 424 -14.81 0.83 10.54
CA GLY A 424 -15.10 0.00 9.37
C GLY A 424 -14.18 0.21 8.19
N PHE A 425 -13.14 1.02 8.32
CA PHE A 425 -12.23 1.36 7.26
C PHE A 425 -10.77 0.95 7.57
N GLU A 426 -10.14 0.14 6.72
CA GLU A 426 -8.73 -0.25 6.92
C GLU A 426 -7.72 0.86 6.59
N GLN A 427 -8.18 1.98 6.06
CA GLN A 427 -7.38 3.14 5.68
C GLN A 427 -7.39 4.26 6.73
N THR A 428 -8.07 4.10 7.84
CA THR A 428 -8.13 5.01 8.98
C THR A 428 -7.52 4.37 10.21
N GLY A 429 -6.96 5.17 11.11
CA GLY A 429 -6.45 4.68 12.38
C GLY A 429 -5.43 3.55 12.29
N TRP A 430 -5.37 2.74 13.35
CA TRP A 430 -4.50 1.57 13.45
C TRP A 430 -5.16 0.34 12.87
N THR A 431 -4.47 -0.37 11.98
CA THR A 431 -4.89 -1.68 11.47
C THR A 431 -3.81 -2.75 11.63
N LEU A 432 -4.24 -3.97 11.96
CA LEU A 432 -3.40 -5.16 11.99
C LEU A 432 -3.72 -6.05 10.79
N VAL A 433 -2.67 -6.51 10.11
CA VAL A 433 -2.77 -7.36 8.92
C VAL A 433 -2.13 -8.69 9.21
N TYR A 434 -2.90 -9.78 9.03
CA TYR A 434 -2.46 -11.16 9.17
C TYR A 434 -2.54 -11.83 7.80
N LEU A 435 -1.42 -12.35 7.29
CA LEU A 435 -1.36 -13.08 6.03
C LEU A 435 -1.04 -14.56 6.29
N HIS A 436 -1.33 -15.42 5.33
CA HIS A 436 -1.24 -16.88 5.38
C HIS A 436 -2.25 -17.53 6.35
N VAL A 437 -3.37 -16.85 6.61
CA VAL A 437 -4.50 -17.42 7.34
C VAL A 437 -5.33 -18.24 6.34
N ALA A 438 -5.40 -19.56 6.57
CA ALA A 438 -6.09 -20.50 5.68
C ALA A 438 -7.55 -20.12 5.44
N ASP A 439 -8.12 -20.56 4.32
CA ASP A 439 -9.57 -20.38 4.08
C ASP A 439 -10.43 -21.22 5.03
N TYR A 440 -9.87 -22.33 5.52
CA TYR A 440 -10.52 -23.19 6.48
C TYR A 440 -10.70 -22.49 7.84
N GLU A 441 -11.95 -22.41 8.29
CA GLU A 441 -12.36 -21.78 9.57
C GLU A 441 -11.89 -20.32 9.77
N ARG A 442 -11.58 -19.59 8.70
CA ARG A 442 -11.21 -18.17 8.81
C ARG A 442 -12.41 -17.32 9.19
N ILE A 443 -12.22 -16.42 10.15
CA ILE A 443 -13.22 -15.47 10.61
C ILE A 443 -13.75 -14.60 9.45
N PRO A 444 -15.06 -14.39 9.30
CA PRO A 444 -15.58 -13.51 8.24
C PRO A 444 -15.39 -12.03 8.57
N ALA A 445 -15.37 -11.18 7.54
CA ALA A 445 -15.44 -9.73 7.71
C ALA A 445 -16.78 -9.31 8.35
N GLY A 446 -16.78 -8.16 9.03
CA GLY A 446 -17.93 -7.60 9.75
C GLY A 446 -18.07 -8.12 11.18
N VAL A 447 -17.17 -8.96 11.67
CA VAL A 447 -17.19 -9.49 13.05
C VAL A 447 -16.27 -8.65 13.93
N TRP A 448 -16.79 -8.22 15.09
CA TRP A 448 -15.97 -7.64 16.14
C TRP A 448 -15.24 -8.76 16.90
N VAL A 449 -13.94 -8.59 17.12
CA VAL A 449 -13.12 -9.51 17.90
C VAL A 449 -12.54 -8.82 19.12
N ASN A 450 -12.36 -9.60 20.19
CA ASN A 450 -11.57 -9.22 21.35
C ASN A 450 -10.17 -9.81 21.22
N THR A 451 -9.23 -9.33 22.01
CA THR A 451 -7.92 -9.98 22.13
C THR A 451 -8.11 -11.47 22.44
N ASP A 452 -7.34 -12.33 21.79
CA ASP A 452 -7.37 -13.80 21.90
C ASP A 452 -8.52 -14.50 21.15
N ASP A 453 -9.46 -13.79 20.57
CA ASP A 453 -10.47 -14.42 19.71
C ASP A 453 -9.81 -15.08 18.48
N PRO A 454 -10.27 -16.27 18.05
CA PRO A 454 -9.67 -17.01 16.94
C PRO A 454 -9.94 -16.32 15.60
N LEU A 455 -8.89 -16.16 14.78
CA LEU A 455 -8.98 -15.58 13.44
C LEU A 455 -8.97 -16.61 12.32
N GLY A 456 -8.36 -17.76 12.56
CA GLY A 456 -8.16 -18.86 11.61
C GLY A 456 -6.85 -19.59 11.86
N HIS A 457 -6.43 -20.38 10.90
CA HIS A 457 -5.28 -21.28 11.03
C HIS A 457 -4.10 -20.80 10.16
N PRO A 458 -2.87 -20.80 10.70
CA PRO A 458 -1.70 -20.49 9.88
C PRO A 458 -1.49 -21.58 8.82
N SER A 459 -1.03 -21.15 7.65
CA SER A 459 -0.83 -21.98 6.45
C SER A 459 0.36 -21.52 5.62
N CYS A 460 0.49 -22.06 4.39
CA CYS A 460 1.34 -21.51 3.34
C CYS A 460 0.52 -20.93 2.19
N GLU A 461 -0.79 -20.82 2.36
CA GLU A 461 -1.67 -20.35 1.30
C GLU A 461 -1.35 -18.90 1.00
N ARG A 462 -1.30 -18.60 -0.29
CA ARG A 462 -0.95 -17.31 -0.86
C ARG A 462 0.46 -16.79 -0.55
N GLY A 463 1.01 -16.05 -1.51
CA GLY A 463 2.35 -15.47 -1.44
C GLY A 463 3.47 -16.49 -1.54
N ASN A 464 4.68 -16.05 -1.28
CA ASN A 464 5.88 -16.91 -1.28
C ASN A 464 6.14 -17.39 0.14
N SER A 465 5.59 -18.56 0.50
CA SER A 465 5.82 -19.19 1.79
C SER A 465 6.62 -20.48 1.64
N THR A 466 7.57 -20.72 2.51
CA THR A 466 8.36 -21.96 2.56
C THR A 466 7.97 -22.89 3.71
N GLY A 467 7.05 -22.46 4.58
CA GLY A 467 6.58 -23.21 5.74
C GLY A 467 5.34 -22.57 6.36
N THR A 468 4.57 -23.36 7.10
CA THR A 468 3.36 -22.91 7.80
C THR A 468 3.68 -21.85 8.85
N HIS A 469 3.14 -20.64 8.69
CA HIS A 469 3.32 -19.52 9.60
C HIS A 469 2.18 -18.51 9.46
N VAL A 470 2.13 -17.55 10.34
CA VAL A 470 1.39 -16.29 10.19
C VAL A 470 2.38 -15.15 9.99
N HIS A 471 2.16 -14.34 8.97
CA HIS A 471 2.86 -13.09 8.70
C HIS A 471 2.02 -11.95 9.26
N MET A 472 2.58 -11.13 10.12
CA MET A 472 1.88 -10.05 10.81
C MET A 472 2.53 -8.70 10.52
N ALA A 473 1.73 -7.73 10.08
CA ALA A 473 2.14 -6.35 9.83
C ALA A 473 1.10 -5.38 10.37
N ARG A 474 1.43 -4.09 10.39
CA ARG A 474 0.52 -3.03 10.87
C ARG A 474 0.60 -1.79 9.98
N LYS A 475 -0.53 -1.06 9.95
CA LYS A 475 -0.64 0.23 9.27
C LYS A 475 -1.18 1.28 10.25
N TYR A 476 -0.92 2.53 9.92
CA TYR A 476 -1.61 3.67 10.51
C TYR A 476 -2.03 4.62 9.40
N ASN A 477 -3.30 4.98 9.36
CA ASN A 477 -3.90 5.79 8.28
C ASN A 477 -3.51 5.27 6.88
N GLY A 478 -3.49 3.93 6.71
CA GLY A 478 -3.11 3.24 5.49
C GLY A 478 -1.61 3.12 5.24
N GLU A 479 -0.76 3.86 5.93
CA GLU A 479 0.70 3.79 5.74
C GLU A 479 1.30 2.57 6.46
N TRP A 480 2.07 1.75 5.74
CA TRP A 480 2.81 0.63 6.32
C TRP A 480 3.90 1.15 7.26
N LEU A 481 3.98 0.58 8.46
CA LEU A 481 4.95 0.98 9.47
C LEU A 481 6.13 0.01 9.52
N ASP A 482 7.36 0.56 9.56
CA ASP A 482 8.57 -0.22 9.82
C ASP A 482 8.49 -0.85 11.22
N ALA A 483 8.88 -2.13 11.35
CA ALA A 483 8.81 -2.84 12.63
C ALA A 483 9.82 -2.31 13.66
N ASP A 484 10.97 -1.81 13.19
CA ASP A 484 12.02 -1.19 14.01
C ASP A 484 12.23 0.26 13.54
N GLY A 485 11.13 1.00 13.43
CA GLY A 485 11.08 2.39 12.96
C GLY A 485 10.73 3.37 14.09
N PRO A 486 10.33 4.57 13.70
CA PRO A 486 9.99 5.64 14.66
C PRO A 486 8.78 5.33 15.55
N LEU A 487 7.93 4.39 15.12
CA LEU A 487 6.82 3.80 15.86
C LEU A 487 7.10 2.30 16.02
N PRO A 488 7.93 1.89 16.99
CA PRO A 488 8.42 0.52 17.08
C PRO A 488 7.29 -0.50 17.31
N PHE A 489 7.43 -1.68 16.72
CA PHE A 489 6.48 -2.77 16.91
C PHE A 489 6.74 -3.45 18.26
N VAL A 490 5.75 -3.39 19.14
CA VAL A 490 5.80 -4.02 20.47
C VAL A 490 4.62 -4.98 20.59
N LEU A 491 4.88 -6.25 20.94
CA LEU A 491 3.86 -7.29 21.12
C LEU A 491 4.07 -7.96 22.50
N SER A 492 3.05 -7.98 23.35
CA SER A 492 3.14 -8.53 24.71
C SER A 492 4.37 -8.01 25.47
N GLY A 493 4.76 -6.76 25.24
CA GLY A 493 5.96 -6.14 25.83
C GLY A 493 7.30 -6.48 25.13
N TRP A 494 7.30 -7.33 24.10
CA TRP A 494 8.47 -7.61 23.28
C TRP A 494 8.67 -6.54 22.21
N LEU A 495 9.79 -5.85 22.25
CA LEU A 495 10.22 -4.88 21.25
C LEU A 495 10.85 -5.61 20.07
N VAL A 496 10.37 -5.34 18.86
CA VAL A 496 10.95 -5.86 17.62
C VAL A 496 12.18 -5.05 17.24
N GLN A 497 13.27 -5.73 16.90
CA GLN A 497 14.49 -5.14 16.35
C GLN A 497 14.90 -5.84 15.05
N LYS A 498 15.28 -5.07 14.02
CA LYS A 498 15.72 -5.60 12.74
C LYS A 498 17.18 -6.05 12.77
N GLY A 499 17.48 -7.16 12.09
CA GLY A 499 18.83 -7.57 11.75
C GLY A 499 19.33 -6.90 10.47
N ALA A 500 20.50 -7.31 10.00
CA ALA A 500 21.13 -6.75 8.81
C ALA A 500 20.31 -7.00 7.53
N ARG A 501 19.66 -8.16 7.43
CA ARG A 501 18.89 -8.59 6.24
C ARG A 501 17.43 -8.82 6.60
N ASN A 502 16.57 -8.88 5.58
CA ASN A 502 15.18 -9.33 5.74
C ASN A 502 15.13 -10.70 6.41
N TYR A 503 14.12 -10.92 7.26
CA TYR A 503 13.89 -12.12 8.08
C TYR A 503 14.88 -12.30 9.24
N GLU A 504 15.92 -11.49 9.33
CA GLU A 504 16.80 -11.45 10.50
C GLU A 504 16.31 -10.40 11.49
N GLY A 505 16.41 -10.71 12.78
CA GLY A 505 16.02 -9.77 13.84
C GLY A 505 15.81 -10.44 15.17
N TYR A 506 15.31 -9.63 16.10
CA TYR A 506 15.18 -10.00 17.50
C TYR A 506 13.87 -9.50 18.08
N LEU A 507 13.36 -10.21 19.09
CA LEU A 507 12.40 -9.70 20.05
C LEU A 507 13.15 -9.49 21.36
N ILE A 508 13.03 -8.29 21.94
CA ILE A 508 13.73 -7.87 23.15
C ILE A 508 12.71 -7.52 24.23
N GLN A 509 12.88 -8.10 25.43
CA GLN A 509 12.12 -7.73 26.61
C GLN A 509 13.04 -7.74 27.84
N GLY A 510 13.37 -6.57 28.36
CA GLY A 510 14.36 -6.44 29.44
C GLY A 510 15.73 -7.00 29.01
N ASN A 511 16.19 -8.02 29.71
CA ASN A 511 17.44 -8.73 29.39
C ASN A 511 17.24 -9.97 28.48
N GLU A 512 16.02 -10.30 28.15
CA GLU A 512 15.70 -11.46 27.31
C GLU A 512 15.74 -11.08 25.83
N ARG A 513 16.19 -12.05 25.02
CA ARG A 513 16.27 -11.90 23.58
C ARG A 513 15.89 -13.17 22.86
N ILE A 514 14.89 -13.10 22.00
CA ILE A 514 14.50 -14.13 21.06
C ILE A 514 15.06 -13.78 19.68
N THR A 515 15.73 -14.72 19.03
CA THR A 515 16.32 -14.50 17.71
C THR A 515 15.48 -15.16 16.62
N ALA A 516 15.14 -14.43 15.58
CA ALA A 516 14.40 -14.98 14.44
C ALA A 516 15.15 -16.12 13.77
N ASN A 517 14.46 -17.23 13.49
CA ASN A 517 15.03 -18.40 12.82
C ASN A 517 13.98 -19.15 11.98
N PRO A 518 14.04 -19.08 10.63
CA PRO A 518 13.08 -19.75 9.76
C PRO A 518 13.00 -21.28 9.93
N GLY A 519 14.10 -21.92 10.34
CA GLY A 519 14.14 -23.37 10.59
C GLY A 519 13.61 -23.79 11.96
N GLY A 520 13.27 -22.85 12.81
CA GLY A 520 12.94 -23.07 14.22
C GLY A 520 14.17 -23.55 15.01
N SER A 521 14.34 -23.04 16.21
CA SER A 521 15.41 -23.47 17.12
C SER A 521 15.06 -23.01 18.54
N ARG A 522 15.81 -23.47 19.53
CA ARG A 522 15.58 -23.06 20.92
C ARG A 522 15.69 -21.54 21.12
N ILE A 523 16.49 -20.85 20.31
CA ILE A 523 16.67 -19.39 20.40
C ILE A 523 15.54 -18.59 19.77
N SER A 524 14.65 -19.23 19.01
CA SER A 524 13.49 -18.60 18.36
C SER A 524 12.16 -18.91 19.04
N ILE A 525 12.16 -19.80 20.04
CA ILE A 525 10.93 -20.14 20.77
C ILE A 525 10.54 -19.00 21.68
N ILE A 526 9.29 -18.59 21.55
CA ILE A 526 8.63 -17.61 22.41
C ILE A 526 7.38 -18.22 23.01
N VAL A 527 7.17 -17.97 24.28
CA VAL A 527 5.96 -18.36 25.04
C VAL A 527 5.20 -17.10 25.37
N ARG A 528 3.89 -17.11 25.14
CA ARG A 528 3.01 -16.01 25.54
C ARG A 528 2.45 -16.20 26.94
#